data_3a9315186ed8cb302fc1d4f1bf5dba28
#
_entry.id   3a9315186ed8cb302fc1d4f1bf5dba28
#
_cell.length_a   1.000
_cell.length_b   1.000
_cell.length_c   1.000
_cell.angle_alpha   90.00
_cell.angle_beta   90.00
_cell.angle_gamma   90.00
#
_symmetry.space_group_name_H-M   'P 1'
#
loop_
_entity.id
_entity.type
_entity.pdbx_description
1 polymer ?
#
loop_
_entity_poly.entity_id
_entity_poly.type
_entity_poly.pdbx_seq_one_letter_code
_entity_poly.pdbx_strand_id
1 'polypeptide(L)'
;MFELLNVLNDYLWTYVVVTLLVFCALYFTLRLKGVQFRMIGNMIKVIVEKPGDQKIGAFQAFAVSLSSRVGTGNLAGVASAIFVGGPGAVFWMWIMALFGAATAFVEATLAQLYKRKGEDSFYGGPAYYMQYGLHRKWMGGLFAILITITFGMANQVVQSNTLCDALADSLAIDAKWVGLTITIATLIIIFGGIRRISHFASIVVPFMAIGYVIIAVIVILLNITELPAMIVLILKSAFGLEQAVGGAFGVAVMQGVKRGLFSNEAGEGSAPNAAAIAHTSHPVKQGLLQALGVFTDTIVVCSCTAFIILLSGIYDSGRDGIILTKYSLEHHIGPAGGLFITAAIFLFAYSTIIANYFYGETNIRFITRKMSYINLFRIITGVTVMAGALVSLQEAWSIVDLAMGVMTIVNLVAIIQLSPKAFFLLRNYIAQKKEGRNPEFHRSMMPEIEKDIECWE
;
A
#
# COMPACT_ATOMS: atom_id res chain seq x y z
N MET A 1 16.78 -18.53 -15.65
CA MET A 1 15.76 -17.43 -15.69
C MET A 1 15.57 -16.81 -14.31
N PHE A 2 15.34 -17.59 -13.28
CA PHE A 2 15.13 -17.12 -11.91
C PHE A 2 16.36 -16.40 -11.31
N GLU A 3 17.56 -16.91 -11.50
CA GLU A 3 18.81 -16.25 -11.09
C GLU A 3 18.99 -14.87 -11.73
N LEU A 4 18.67 -14.74 -13.01
CA LEU A 4 18.74 -13.45 -13.70
C LEU A 4 17.73 -12.44 -13.13
N LEU A 5 16.52 -12.89 -12.78
CA LEU A 5 15.51 -12.05 -12.12
C LEU A 5 16.00 -11.55 -10.76
N ASN A 6 16.63 -12.41 -9.97
CA ASN A 6 17.19 -12.01 -8.66
C ASN A 6 18.34 -11.01 -8.82
N VAL A 7 19.25 -11.22 -9.76
CA VAL A 7 20.34 -10.26 -10.04
C VAL A 7 19.78 -8.91 -10.49
N LEU A 8 18.79 -8.89 -11.37
CA LEU A 8 18.12 -7.66 -11.80
C LEU A 8 17.40 -6.96 -10.64
N ASN A 9 16.73 -7.70 -9.78
CA ASN A 9 16.09 -7.18 -8.59
C ASN A 9 17.09 -6.53 -7.65
N ASP A 10 18.18 -7.22 -7.33
CA ASP A 10 19.20 -6.72 -6.41
C ASP A 10 19.83 -5.43 -6.93
N TYR A 11 20.18 -5.38 -8.23
CA TYR A 11 20.72 -4.16 -8.83
C TYR A 11 19.69 -3.01 -8.83
N LEU A 12 18.45 -3.30 -9.25
CA LEU A 12 17.37 -2.32 -9.35
C LEU A 12 17.06 -1.70 -7.98
N TRP A 13 16.90 -2.55 -6.95
CA TRP A 13 16.53 -2.09 -5.62
C TRP A 13 17.70 -1.42 -4.90
N THR A 14 18.89 -2.03 -4.91
CA THR A 14 20.03 -1.52 -4.14
C THR A 14 20.50 -0.15 -4.64
N TYR A 15 20.56 0.06 -5.95
CA TYR A 15 21.16 1.28 -6.49
C TYR A 15 20.14 2.31 -7.00
N VAL A 16 19.00 1.90 -7.49
CA VAL A 16 18.09 2.81 -8.18
C VAL A 16 16.86 3.13 -7.32
N VAL A 17 16.05 2.13 -6.96
CA VAL A 17 14.76 2.35 -6.32
C VAL A 17 14.92 2.94 -4.93
N VAL A 18 15.77 2.35 -4.07
CA VAL A 18 15.99 2.84 -2.70
C VAL A 18 16.54 4.28 -2.72
N THR A 19 17.53 4.56 -3.58
CA THR A 19 18.09 5.92 -3.70
C THR A 19 17.04 6.92 -4.11
N LEU A 20 16.24 6.60 -5.12
CA LEU A 20 15.20 7.50 -5.64
C LEU A 20 14.07 7.71 -4.62
N LEU A 21 13.65 6.65 -3.91
CA LEU A 21 12.65 6.73 -2.85
C LEU A 21 13.10 7.63 -1.70
N VAL A 22 14.33 7.41 -1.19
CA VAL A 22 14.89 8.23 -0.11
C VAL A 22 15.02 9.68 -0.55
N PHE A 23 15.51 9.93 -1.75
CA PHE A 23 15.58 11.28 -2.31
C PHE A 23 14.20 11.94 -2.36
N CYS A 24 13.19 11.28 -2.93
CA CYS A 24 11.84 11.82 -3.03
C CYS A 24 11.20 12.06 -1.66
N ALA A 25 11.35 11.11 -0.73
CA ALA A 25 10.82 11.21 0.61
C ALA A 25 11.39 12.42 1.36
N LEU A 26 12.69 12.65 1.29
CA LEU A 26 13.36 13.81 1.88
C LEU A 26 12.99 15.10 1.14
N TYR A 27 13.07 15.11 -0.19
CA TYR A 27 12.74 16.28 -1.01
C TYR A 27 11.31 16.78 -0.74
N PHE A 28 10.31 15.89 -0.78
CA PHE A 28 8.92 16.28 -0.53
C PHE A 28 8.68 16.67 0.93
N THR A 29 9.29 15.97 1.88
CA THR A 29 9.17 16.36 3.30
C THR A 29 9.69 17.78 3.53
N LEU A 30 10.84 18.14 2.98
CA LEU A 30 11.41 19.47 3.11
C LEU A 30 10.59 20.53 2.38
N ARG A 31 10.19 20.27 1.12
CA ARG A 31 9.42 21.21 0.30
C ARG A 31 8.02 21.48 0.86
N LEU A 32 7.39 20.47 1.43
CA LEU A 32 6.07 20.56 2.08
C LEU A 32 6.16 20.96 3.56
N LYS A 33 7.38 21.22 4.07
CA LYS A 33 7.65 21.62 5.47
C LYS A 33 7.06 20.62 6.47
N GLY A 34 7.24 19.31 6.22
CA GLY A 34 6.75 18.24 7.10
C GLY A 34 5.23 18.20 7.20
N VAL A 35 4.50 18.34 6.08
CA VAL A 35 3.03 18.33 6.04
C VAL A 35 2.44 17.11 6.75
N GLN A 36 3.08 15.95 6.62
CA GLN A 36 2.65 14.69 7.22
C GLN A 36 2.65 14.72 8.75
N PHE A 37 3.45 15.56 9.37
CA PHE A 37 3.49 15.74 10.83
C PHE A 37 2.61 16.91 11.31
N ARG A 38 2.66 18.03 10.60
CA ARG A 38 1.97 19.26 11.02
C ARG A 38 0.45 19.21 10.83
N MET A 39 -0.04 18.37 9.91
CA MET A 39 -1.45 18.36 9.53
C MET A 39 -2.21 17.10 9.97
N ILE A 40 -1.69 16.34 10.94
CA ILE A 40 -2.35 15.12 11.46
C ILE A 40 -3.79 15.42 11.92
N GLY A 41 -4.01 16.52 12.64
CA GLY A 41 -5.35 16.92 13.06
C GLY A 41 -6.31 17.21 11.88
N ASN A 42 -5.79 17.68 10.74
CA ASN A 42 -6.59 17.87 9.53
C ASN A 42 -6.88 16.53 8.83
N MET A 43 -5.94 15.60 8.83
CA MET A 43 -6.13 14.24 8.30
C MET A 43 -7.31 13.55 8.97
N ILE A 44 -7.37 13.61 10.32
CA ILE A 44 -8.46 13.03 11.10
C ILE A 44 -9.81 13.73 10.80
N LYS A 45 -9.80 15.05 10.65
CA LYS A 45 -11.03 15.80 10.32
C LYS A 45 -11.59 15.44 8.94
N VAL A 46 -10.73 15.21 7.95
CA VAL A 46 -11.16 14.83 6.59
C VAL A 46 -11.79 13.44 6.54
N ILE A 47 -11.36 12.49 7.40
CA ILE A 47 -11.96 11.15 7.48
C ILE A 47 -13.46 11.19 7.79
N VAL A 48 -13.88 12.07 8.72
CA VAL A 48 -15.26 12.16 9.18
C VAL A 48 -16.14 13.07 8.31
N GLU A 49 -15.57 13.65 7.24
CA GLU A 49 -16.31 14.52 6.31
C GLU A 49 -17.30 13.69 5.50
N LYS A 50 -18.59 14.01 5.64
CA LYS A 50 -19.68 13.27 4.96
C LYS A 50 -19.70 13.61 3.47
N PRO A 51 -19.76 12.59 2.57
CA PRO A 51 -20.03 12.82 1.16
C PRO A 51 -21.49 13.29 0.99
N GLY A 52 -21.78 14.02 -0.10
CA GLY A 52 -23.15 14.22 -0.53
C GLY A 52 -23.79 12.89 -0.95
N ASP A 53 -25.13 12.87 -1.04
CA ASP A 53 -25.91 11.67 -1.37
C ASP A 53 -25.38 10.97 -2.64
N GLN A 54 -25.27 9.63 -2.57
CA GLN A 54 -24.88 8.71 -3.65
C GLN A 54 -23.45 8.83 -4.22
N LYS A 55 -22.52 9.55 -3.58
CA LYS A 55 -21.15 9.72 -4.06
C LYS A 55 -20.16 8.95 -3.19
N ILE A 56 -19.06 8.46 -3.81
CA ILE A 56 -17.95 7.86 -3.06
C ILE A 56 -17.24 8.98 -2.29
N GLY A 57 -17.30 8.91 -0.96
CA GLY A 57 -16.71 9.90 -0.08
C GLY A 57 -15.21 9.73 0.14
N ALA A 58 -14.63 10.69 0.85
CA ALA A 58 -13.21 10.68 1.20
C ALA A 58 -12.80 9.42 1.96
N PHE A 59 -13.61 9.00 2.94
CA PHE A 59 -13.38 7.78 3.73
C PHE A 59 -13.47 6.49 2.90
N GLN A 60 -14.46 6.38 2.00
CA GLN A 60 -14.59 5.18 1.16
C GLN A 60 -13.40 5.01 0.21
N ALA A 61 -12.93 6.10 -0.41
CA ALA A 61 -11.73 6.08 -1.24
C ALA A 61 -10.47 5.75 -0.40
N PHE A 62 -10.37 6.30 0.80
CA PHE A 62 -9.32 5.97 1.75
C PHE A 62 -9.36 4.49 2.15
N ALA A 63 -10.54 3.93 2.43
CA ALA A 63 -10.71 2.52 2.77
C ALA A 63 -10.29 1.60 1.61
N VAL A 64 -10.57 1.97 0.35
CA VAL A 64 -10.09 1.20 -0.83
C VAL A 64 -8.57 1.20 -0.89
N SER A 65 -7.91 2.35 -0.70
CA SER A 65 -6.45 2.40 -0.71
C SER A 65 -5.84 1.69 0.50
N LEU A 66 -6.45 1.79 1.68
CA LEU A 66 -6.00 1.09 2.88
C LEU A 66 -6.22 -0.42 2.75
N SER A 67 -7.26 -0.87 2.05
CA SER A 67 -7.52 -2.27 1.73
C SER A 67 -6.42 -2.88 0.85
N SER A 68 -5.83 -2.12 -0.06
CA SER A 68 -4.67 -2.57 -0.85
C SER A 68 -3.41 -2.67 0.00
N ARG A 69 -3.16 -1.67 0.83
CA ARG A 69 -1.98 -1.58 1.70
C ARG A 69 -1.99 -2.62 2.80
N VAL A 70 -3.10 -2.72 3.54
CA VAL A 70 -3.23 -3.63 4.69
C VAL A 70 -3.54 -5.04 4.18
N GLY A 71 -2.50 -5.75 3.79
CA GLY A 71 -2.55 -7.08 3.18
C GLY A 71 -1.49 -8.03 3.73
N THR A 72 -0.98 -8.89 2.86
CA THR A 72 0.12 -9.82 3.21
C THR A 72 1.39 -9.08 3.60
N GLY A 73 1.62 -7.86 3.11
CA GLY A 73 2.76 -7.03 3.46
C GLY A 73 2.90 -6.77 4.95
N ASN A 74 1.79 -6.53 5.63
CA ASN A 74 1.76 -6.24 7.07
C ASN A 74 2.01 -7.46 7.95
N LEU A 75 1.66 -8.65 7.49
CA LEU A 75 1.78 -9.89 8.25
C LEU A 75 2.99 -10.71 7.81
N ALA A 76 2.98 -11.19 6.57
CA ALA A 76 4.05 -11.99 6.00
C ALA A 76 5.26 -11.15 5.59
N GLY A 77 5.05 -9.96 5.02
CA GLY A 77 6.13 -9.07 4.58
C GLY A 77 6.99 -8.55 5.74
N VAL A 78 6.37 -8.18 6.88
CA VAL A 78 7.10 -7.78 8.10
C VAL A 78 7.89 -8.96 8.66
N ALA A 79 7.28 -10.15 8.68
CA ALA A 79 7.97 -11.36 9.13
C ALA A 79 9.19 -11.68 8.26
N SER A 80 9.05 -11.60 6.92
CA SER A 80 10.16 -11.78 5.99
C SER A 80 11.23 -10.68 6.13
N ALA A 81 10.82 -9.43 6.40
CA ALA A 81 11.79 -8.35 6.67
C ALA A 81 12.64 -8.66 7.91
N ILE A 82 12.02 -9.14 8.99
CA ILE A 82 12.71 -9.53 10.22
C ILE A 82 13.56 -10.79 9.99
N PHE A 83 13.05 -11.79 9.29
CA PHE A 83 13.76 -13.03 9.00
C PHE A 83 15.04 -12.82 8.20
N VAL A 84 14.98 -12.00 7.14
CA VAL A 84 16.12 -11.75 6.24
C VAL A 84 16.99 -10.60 6.73
N GLY A 85 16.37 -9.50 7.19
CA GLY A 85 17.05 -8.24 7.55
C GLY A 85 17.30 -8.08 9.06
N GLY A 86 16.84 -9.02 9.87
CA GLY A 86 16.89 -8.93 11.33
C GLY A 86 15.92 -7.89 11.90
N PRO A 87 15.88 -7.75 13.25
CA PRO A 87 15.02 -6.78 13.94
C PRO A 87 15.18 -5.34 13.45
N GLY A 88 16.37 -4.97 12.99
CA GLY A 88 16.69 -3.64 12.48
C GLY A 88 15.91 -3.22 11.23
N ALA A 89 15.41 -4.17 10.44
CA ALA A 89 14.58 -3.88 9.27
C ALA A 89 13.31 -3.09 9.66
N VAL A 90 12.75 -3.35 10.85
CA VAL A 90 11.58 -2.63 11.37
C VAL A 90 11.83 -1.13 11.52
N PHE A 91 13.00 -0.74 12.02
CA PHE A 91 13.39 0.68 12.10
C PHE A 91 13.39 1.35 10.73
N TRP A 92 13.93 0.69 9.71
CA TRP A 92 13.99 1.23 8.35
C TRP A 92 12.62 1.26 7.67
N MET A 93 11.70 0.34 8.00
CA MET A 93 10.29 0.45 7.63
C MET A 93 9.66 1.73 8.22
N TRP A 94 9.89 2.03 9.51
CA TRP A 94 9.39 3.26 10.15
C TRP A 94 9.93 4.52 9.49
N ILE A 95 11.24 4.57 9.21
CA ILE A 95 11.86 5.71 8.53
C ILE A 95 11.21 5.94 7.16
N MET A 96 11.02 4.87 6.39
CA MET A 96 10.37 4.97 5.07
C MET A 96 8.91 5.43 5.18
N ALA A 97 8.16 5.00 6.18
CA ALA A 97 6.79 5.46 6.39
C ALA A 97 6.73 6.94 6.80
N LEU A 98 7.58 7.35 7.75
CA LEU A 98 7.61 8.73 8.25
C LEU A 98 7.90 9.75 7.15
N PHE A 99 8.85 9.46 6.27
CA PHE A 99 9.23 10.37 5.18
C PHE A 99 8.44 10.09 3.90
N GLY A 100 8.15 8.82 3.57
CA GLY A 100 7.38 8.41 2.40
C GLY A 100 5.93 8.92 2.41
N ALA A 101 5.35 9.20 3.59
CA ALA A 101 4.02 9.81 3.69
C ALA A 101 3.91 11.15 2.96
N ALA A 102 5.01 11.93 2.84
CA ALA A 102 5.03 13.15 2.02
C ALA A 102 4.95 12.83 0.52
N THR A 103 5.53 11.72 0.07
CA THR A 103 5.41 11.25 -1.31
C THR A 103 3.98 10.84 -1.63
N ALA A 104 3.35 10.05 -0.74
CA ALA A 104 1.95 9.65 -0.87
C ALA A 104 1.00 10.87 -0.90
N PHE A 105 1.30 11.91 -0.12
CA PHE A 105 0.57 13.18 -0.19
C PHE A 105 0.63 13.81 -1.58
N VAL A 106 1.82 13.89 -2.19
CA VAL A 106 2.02 14.52 -3.52
C VAL A 106 1.28 13.74 -4.59
N GLU A 107 1.49 12.43 -4.67
CA GLU A 107 0.89 11.60 -5.72
C GLU A 107 -0.63 11.58 -5.65
N ALA A 108 -1.21 11.49 -4.45
CA ALA A 108 -2.66 11.49 -4.28
C ALA A 108 -3.30 12.87 -4.55
N THR A 109 -2.61 13.96 -4.19
CA THR A 109 -3.05 15.32 -4.53
C THR A 109 -3.08 15.51 -6.04
N LEU A 110 -2.04 15.04 -6.77
CA LEU A 110 -1.99 15.09 -8.23
C LEU A 110 -3.06 14.21 -8.89
N ALA A 111 -3.31 13.02 -8.35
CA ALA A 111 -4.35 12.13 -8.85
C ALA A 111 -5.75 12.77 -8.74
N GLN A 112 -6.02 13.47 -7.66
CA GLN A 112 -7.25 14.23 -7.49
C GLN A 112 -7.33 15.41 -8.44
N LEU A 113 -6.24 16.16 -8.64
CA LEU A 113 -6.20 17.31 -9.55
C LEU A 113 -6.57 16.89 -10.98
N TYR A 114 -6.01 15.80 -11.48
CA TYR A 114 -6.15 15.33 -12.86
C TYR A 114 -7.18 14.21 -13.05
N LYS A 115 -8.08 13.99 -12.07
CA LYS A 115 -9.15 13.00 -12.21
C LYS A 115 -10.11 13.33 -13.35
N ARG A 116 -10.75 12.31 -13.90
CA ARG A 116 -11.70 12.38 -15.01
C ARG A 116 -13.06 11.86 -14.62
N LYS A 117 -14.11 12.39 -15.24
CA LYS A 117 -15.49 11.92 -15.05
C LYS A 117 -15.63 10.49 -15.62
N GLY A 118 -16.24 9.61 -14.85
CA GLY A 118 -16.60 8.26 -15.25
C GLY A 118 -18.11 8.05 -15.12
N GLU A 119 -18.58 6.86 -15.48
CA GLU A 119 -20.01 6.52 -15.42
C GLU A 119 -20.54 6.49 -13.98
N ASP A 120 -19.83 5.77 -13.10
CA ASP A 120 -20.23 5.55 -11.70
C ASP A 120 -19.45 6.38 -10.69
N SER A 121 -18.27 6.87 -11.05
CA SER A 121 -17.37 7.62 -10.18
C SER A 121 -16.34 8.34 -11.02
N PHE A 122 -15.30 8.88 -10.37
CA PHE A 122 -14.13 9.40 -11.07
C PHE A 122 -13.11 8.30 -11.35
N TYR A 123 -12.26 8.53 -12.34
CA TYR A 123 -11.06 7.76 -12.63
C TYR A 123 -9.85 8.69 -12.57
N GLY A 124 -8.72 8.20 -12.11
CA GLY A 124 -7.49 8.97 -12.03
C GLY A 124 -6.32 8.10 -11.59
N GLY A 125 -5.21 8.73 -11.26
CA GLY A 125 -3.98 8.07 -10.87
C GLY A 125 -2.83 8.46 -11.78
N PRO A 126 -1.67 7.76 -11.69
CA PRO A 126 -0.46 8.14 -12.40
C PRO A 126 -0.61 8.24 -13.91
N ALA A 127 -1.27 7.27 -14.55
CA ALA A 127 -1.50 7.31 -15.99
C ALA A 127 -2.16 8.62 -16.44
N TYR A 128 -3.12 9.09 -15.66
CA TYR A 128 -3.86 10.31 -15.94
C TYR A 128 -3.02 11.57 -15.73
N TYR A 129 -2.30 11.70 -14.61
CA TYR A 129 -1.47 12.89 -14.43
C TYR A 129 -0.21 12.90 -15.31
N MET A 130 0.29 11.75 -15.77
CA MET A 130 1.33 11.68 -16.79
C MET A 130 0.80 12.15 -18.16
N GLN A 131 -0.41 11.74 -18.54
CA GLN A 131 -1.00 12.17 -19.80
C GLN A 131 -1.40 13.64 -19.79
N TYR A 132 -2.12 14.11 -18.79
CA TYR A 132 -2.72 15.45 -18.75
C TYR A 132 -1.84 16.49 -18.06
N GLY A 133 -1.04 16.08 -17.09
CA GLY A 133 -0.15 16.98 -16.35
C GLY A 133 1.22 17.17 -16.99
N LEU A 134 1.79 16.10 -17.58
CA LEU A 134 3.06 16.14 -18.30
C LEU A 134 2.90 16.17 -19.82
N HIS A 135 1.68 16.00 -20.34
CA HIS A 135 1.38 15.85 -21.77
C HIS A 135 2.15 14.67 -22.42
N ARG A 136 2.48 13.62 -21.63
CA ARG A 136 3.22 12.43 -22.08
C ARG A 136 2.32 11.20 -22.08
N LYS A 137 1.49 11.09 -23.14
CA LYS A 137 0.56 9.95 -23.28
C LYS A 137 1.28 8.58 -23.25
N TRP A 138 2.47 8.48 -23.87
CA TRP A 138 3.25 7.24 -23.86
C TRP A 138 3.63 6.80 -22.44
N MET A 139 4.01 7.77 -21.58
CA MET A 139 4.39 7.49 -20.20
C MET A 139 3.17 7.03 -19.37
N GLY A 140 2.01 7.67 -19.58
CA GLY A 140 0.75 7.21 -18.98
C GLY A 140 0.37 5.80 -19.44
N GLY A 141 0.51 5.47 -20.73
CA GLY A 141 0.28 4.13 -21.26
C GLY A 141 1.25 3.09 -20.70
N LEU A 142 2.53 3.42 -20.60
CA LEU A 142 3.54 2.56 -19.97
C LEU A 142 3.18 2.27 -18.51
N PHE A 143 2.87 3.32 -17.72
CA PHE A 143 2.47 3.14 -16.34
C PHE A 143 1.21 2.28 -16.19
N ALA A 144 0.21 2.50 -17.04
CA ALA A 144 -1.03 1.72 -17.02
C ALA A 144 -0.79 0.22 -17.27
N ILE A 145 0.15 -0.12 -18.16
CA ILE A 145 0.57 -1.53 -18.38
C ILE A 145 1.29 -2.06 -17.13
N LEU A 146 2.26 -1.30 -16.62
CA LEU A 146 3.07 -1.72 -15.46
C LEU A 146 2.19 -1.99 -14.23
N ILE A 147 1.27 -1.09 -13.86
CA ILE A 147 0.41 -1.29 -12.68
C ILE A 147 -0.58 -2.44 -12.90
N THR A 148 -1.07 -2.64 -14.12
CA THR A 148 -1.93 -3.79 -14.44
C THR A 148 -1.19 -5.12 -14.23
N ILE A 149 0.09 -5.19 -14.63
CA ILE A 149 0.93 -6.37 -14.41
C ILE A 149 1.27 -6.50 -12.92
N THR A 150 1.71 -5.42 -12.26
CA THR A 150 2.17 -5.45 -10.86
C THR A 150 1.03 -5.76 -9.90
N PHE A 151 -0.02 -4.92 -9.87
CA PHE A 151 -1.13 -5.03 -8.93
C PHE A 151 -2.25 -5.93 -9.44
N GLY A 152 -2.57 -5.84 -10.72
CA GLY A 152 -3.64 -6.65 -11.32
C GLY A 152 -3.31 -8.13 -11.50
N MET A 153 -2.01 -8.50 -11.49
CA MET A 153 -1.57 -9.88 -11.73
C MET A 153 -0.55 -10.36 -10.69
N ALA A 154 0.66 -9.81 -10.64
CA ALA A 154 1.76 -10.34 -9.84
C ALA A 154 1.48 -10.25 -8.33
N ASN A 155 0.97 -9.12 -7.84
CA ASN A 155 0.61 -8.96 -6.43
C ASN A 155 -0.58 -9.88 -6.04
N GLN A 156 -1.50 -10.17 -6.96
CA GLN A 156 -2.57 -11.15 -6.74
C GLN A 156 -2.02 -12.53 -6.41
N VAL A 157 -0.94 -12.94 -7.08
CA VAL A 157 -0.27 -14.22 -6.82
C VAL A 157 0.27 -14.27 -5.39
N VAL A 158 0.96 -13.20 -4.92
CA VAL A 158 1.50 -13.13 -3.55
C VAL A 158 0.38 -13.16 -2.51
N GLN A 159 -0.68 -12.36 -2.70
CA GLN A 159 -1.80 -12.33 -1.75
C GLN A 159 -2.46 -13.71 -1.65
N SER A 160 -2.75 -14.33 -2.79
CA SER A 160 -3.39 -15.64 -2.85
C SER A 160 -2.48 -16.75 -2.31
N ASN A 161 -1.18 -16.75 -2.64
CA ASN A 161 -0.23 -17.74 -2.13
C ASN A 161 -0.18 -17.72 -0.60
N THR A 162 0.07 -16.55 0.00
CA THR A 162 0.15 -16.40 1.46
C THR A 162 -1.16 -16.82 2.15
N LEU A 163 -2.30 -16.51 1.54
CA LEU A 163 -3.61 -16.89 2.06
C LEU A 163 -3.84 -18.40 1.97
N CYS A 164 -3.46 -19.03 0.86
CA CYS A 164 -3.57 -20.46 0.67
C CYS A 164 -2.67 -21.22 1.66
N ASP A 165 -1.42 -20.77 1.85
CA ASP A 165 -0.48 -21.37 2.80
C ASP A 165 -1.02 -21.31 4.25
N ALA A 166 -1.53 -20.13 4.66
CA ALA A 166 -2.07 -19.96 6.01
C ALA A 166 -3.31 -20.85 6.28
N LEU A 167 -4.22 -20.94 5.31
CA LEU A 167 -5.44 -21.75 5.44
C LEU A 167 -5.14 -23.24 5.33
N ALA A 168 -4.24 -23.65 4.43
CA ALA A 168 -3.82 -25.04 4.29
C ALA A 168 -3.16 -25.56 5.57
N ASP A 169 -2.25 -24.77 6.16
CA ASP A 169 -1.57 -25.11 7.43
C ASP A 169 -2.55 -25.18 8.62
N SER A 170 -3.57 -24.31 8.66
CA SER A 170 -4.48 -24.21 9.80
C SER A 170 -5.66 -25.19 9.75
N LEU A 171 -6.16 -25.50 8.54
CA LEU A 171 -7.38 -26.29 8.33
C LEU A 171 -7.10 -27.68 7.77
N ALA A 172 -5.84 -28.00 7.46
CA ALA A 172 -5.41 -29.23 6.78
C ALA A 172 -6.16 -29.48 5.46
N ILE A 173 -6.45 -28.39 4.71
CA ILE A 173 -7.12 -28.43 3.39
C ILE A 173 -6.06 -28.22 2.31
N ASP A 174 -6.15 -28.96 1.19
CA ASP A 174 -5.27 -28.73 0.03
C ASP A 174 -5.41 -27.30 -0.49
N ALA A 175 -4.27 -26.62 -0.66
CA ALA A 175 -4.19 -25.23 -1.12
C ALA A 175 -4.96 -24.97 -2.44
N LYS A 176 -5.09 -25.99 -3.31
CA LYS A 176 -5.85 -25.90 -4.57
C LYS A 176 -7.33 -25.64 -4.34
N TRP A 177 -7.95 -26.27 -3.34
CA TRP A 177 -9.36 -26.05 -3.02
C TRP A 177 -9.58 -24.68 -2.37
N VAL A 178 -8.63 -24.24 -1.54
CA VAL A 178 -8.62 -22.90 -0.99
C VAL A 178 -8.53 -21.86 -2.12
N GLY A 179 -7.56 -22.02 -3.04
CA GLY A 179 -7.38 -21.14 -4.18
C GLY A 179 -8.61 -21.06 -5.08
N LEU A 180 -9.26 -22.20 -5.35
CA LEU A 180 -10.49 -22.24 -6.14
C LEU A 180 -11.63 -21.46 -5.47
N THR A 181 -11.81 -21.66 -4.17
CA THR A 181 -12.85 -20.96 -3.38
C THR A 181 -12.63 -19.46 -3.39
N ILE A 182 -11.39 -19.00 -3.14
CA ILE A 182 -11.01 -17.58 -3.15
C ILE A 182 -11.22 -16.99 -4.56
N THR A 183 -10.85 -17.71 -5.60
CA THR A 183 -11.05 -17.29 -7.01
C THR A 183 -12.52 -17.03 -7.30
N ILE A 184 -13.40 -17.97 -6.96
CA ILE A 184 -14.84 -17.83 -7.18
C ILE A 184 -15.40 -16.65 -6.40
N ALA A 185 -15.06 -16.52 -5.11
CA ALA A 185 -15.50 -15.43 -4.25
C ALA A 185 -15.00 -14.07 -4.82
N THR A 186 -13.75 -13.99 -5.29
CA THR A 186 -13.19 -12.80 -5.92
C THR A 186 -13.99 -12.40 -7.16
N LEU A 187 -14.25 -13.34 -8.07
CA LEU A 187 -15.02 -13.06 -9.28
C LEU A 187 -16.41 -12.52 -8.95
N ILE A 188 -17.10 -13.09 -7.95
CA ILE A 188 -18.43 -12.61 -7.53
C ILE A 188 -18.38 -11.13 -7.09
N ILE A 189 -17.34 -10.69 -6.38
CA ILE A 189 -17.24 -9.30 -5.90
C ILE A 189 -16.85 -8.37 -7.03
N ILE A 190 -15.81 -8.69 -7.81
CA ILE A 190 -15.27 -7.78 -8.84
C ILE A 190 -16.24 -7.52 -9.98
N PHE A 191 -17.15 -8.44 -10.28
CA PHE A 191 -18.23 -8.20 -11.26
C PHE A 191 -19.25 -7.15 -10.76
N GLY A 192 -19.26 -6.80 -9.48
CA GLY A 192 -20.12 -5.76 -8.90
C GLY A 192 -19.61 -4.31 -9.05
N GLY A 193 -18.40 -4.12 -9.61
CA GLY A 193 -17.81 -2.80 -9.87
C GLY A 193 -17.37 -2.01 -8.64
N ILE A 194 -16.93 -0.76 -8.87
CA ILE A 194 -16.27 0.07 -7.83
C ILE A 194 -17.14 0.39 -6.63
N ARG A 195 -18.44 0.54 -6.80
CA ARG A 195 -19.37 0.82 -5.67
C ARG A 195 -19.39 -0.34 -4.68
N ARG A 196 -19.42 -1.59 -5.19
CA ARG A 196 -19.37 -2.80 -4.36
C ARG A 196 -18.02 -2.95 -3.67
N ILE A 197 -16.93 -2.70 -4.40
CA ILE A 197 -15.56 -2.73 -3.87
C ILE A 197 -15.39 -1.70 -2.75
N SER A 198 -15.78 -0.45 -2.96
CA SER A 198 -15.64 0.62 -1.95
C SER A 198 -16.51 0.38 -0.71
N HIS A 199 -17.71 -0.16 -0.89
CA HIS A 199 -18.58 -0.54 0.23
C HIS A 199 -17.98 -1.69 1.05
N PHE A 200 -17.50 -2.75 0.39
CA PHE A 200 -16.81 -3.86 1.03
C PHE A 200 -15.58 -3.39 1.82
N ALA A 201 -14.70 -2.59 1.20
CA ALA A 201 -13.51 -2.07 1.85
C ALA A 201 -13.85 -1.20 3.06
N SER A 202 -14.89 -0.34 2.97
CA SER A 202 -15.29 0.56 4.07
C SER A 202 -15.80 -0.16 5.32
N ILE A 203 -16.21 -1.42 5.21
CA ILE A 203 -16.64 -2.26 6.34
C ILE A 203 -15.49 -3.14 6.84
N VAL A 204 -14.85 -3.86 5.92
CA VAL A 204 -13.86 -4.89 6.28
C VAL A 204 -12.59 -4.28 6.86
N VAL A 205 -12.09 -3.18 6.24
CA VAL A 205 -10.80 -2.60 6.63
C VAL A 205 -10.77 -2.08 8.08
N PRO A 206 -11.72 -1.27 8.55
CA PRO A 206 -11.71 -0.82 9.94
C PRO A 206 -11.85 -1.99 10.93
N PHE A 207 -12.71 -2.96 10.61
CA PHE A 207 -12.94 -4.12 11.47
C PHE A 207 -11.66 -4.95 11.64
N MET A 208 -10.99 -5.28 10.53
CA MET A 208 -9.76 -6.09 10.57
C MET A 208 -8.60 -5.33 11.24
N ALA A 209 -8.41 -4.04 10.93
CA ALA A 209 -7.33 -3.25 11.49
C ALA A 209 -7.48 -3.05 13.01
N ILE A 210 -8.69 -2.70 13.48
CA ILE A 210 -8.97 -2.53 14.91
C ILE A 210 -8.79 -3.86 15.65
N GLY A 211 -9.32 -4.96 15.13
CA GLY A 211 -9.18 -6.28 15.75
C GLY A 211 -7.70 -6.69 15.89
N TYR A 212 -6.90 -6.42 14.84
CA TYR A 212 -5.48 -6.73 14.86
C TYR A 212 -4.70 -5.87 15.85
N VAL A 213 -4.99 -4.56 15.91
CA VAL A 213 -4.37 -3.66 16.90
C VAL A 213 -4.72 -4.05 18.33
N ILE A 214 -5.96 -4.46 18.61
CA ILE A 214 -6.36 -4.92 19.95
C ILE A 214 -5.53 -6.12 20.38
N ILE A 215 -5.37 -7.13 19.54
CA ILE A 215 -4.54 -8.30 19.86
C ILE A 215 -3.08 -7.93 20.09
N ALA A 216 -2.52 -7.06 19.24
CA ALA A 216 -1.15 -6.59 19.42
C ALA A 216 -0.97 -5.83 20.73
N VAL A 217 -1.92 -4.98 21.12
CA VAL A 217 -1.90 -4.28 22.42
C VAL A 217 -1.96 -5.27 23.57
N ILE A 218 -2.77 -6.32 23.48
CA ILE A 218 -2.80 -7.40 24.49
C ILE A 218 -1.42 -8.05 24.62
N VAL A 219 -0.77 -8.43 23.49
CA VAL A 219 0.58 -9.01 23.50
C VAL A 219 1.60 -8.06 24.12
N ILE A 220 1.56 -6.77 23.80
CA ILE A 220 2.46 -5.77 24.37
C ILE A 220 2.25 -5.65 25.88
N LEU A 221 1.00 -5.64 26.35
CA LEU A 221 0.69 -5.57 27.78
C LEU A 221 1.14 -6.81 28.56
N LEU A 222 1.02 -8.00 27.94
CA LEU A 222 1.50 -9.25 28.53
C LEU A 222 3.04 -9.30 28.66
N ASN A 223 3.76 -8.59 27.78
CA ASN A 223 5.22 -8.56 27.71
C ASN A 223 5.79 -7.16 27.96
N ILE A 224 5.10 -6.35 28.77
CA ILE A 224 5.45 -4.91 28.95
C ILE A 224 6.86 -4.69 29.51
N THR A 225 7.37 -5.63 30.29
CA THR A 225 8.73 -5.59 30.88
C THR A 225 9.82 -5.82 29.84
N GLU A 226 9.53 -6.53 28.76
CA GLU A 226 10.48 -6.83 27.67
C GLU A 226 10.48 -5.75 26.57
N LEU A 227 9.43 -4.91 26.54
CA LEU A 227 9.27 -3.89 25.51
C LEU A 227 10.49 -2.93 25.40
N PRO A 228 11.09 -2.40 26.49
CA PRO A 228 12.27 -1.54 26.38
C PRO A 228 13.48 -2.27 25.76
N ALA A 229 13.72 -3.51 26.14
CA ALA A 229 14.82 -4.32 25.61
C ALA A 229 14.62 -4.61 24.12
N MET A 230 13.39 -4.90 23.70
CA MET A 230 13.03 -5.10 22.29
C MET A 230 13.26 -3.82 21.45
N ILE A 231 12.88 -2.64 21.94
CA ILE A 231 13.14 -1.38 21.23
C ILE A 231 14.65 -1.13 21.07
N VAL A 232 15.43 -1.40 22.13
CA VAL A 232 16.90 -1.31 22.07
C VAL A 232 17.46 -2.31 21.05
N LEU A 233 16.93 -3.53 20.99
CA LEU A 233 17.31 -4.54 20.00
C LEU A 233 17.06 -4.05 18.57
N ILE A 234 15.88 -3.50 18.29
CA ILE A 234 15.55 -2.91 16.98
C ILE A 234 16.57 -1.82 16.61
N LEU A 235 16.84 -0.88 17.52
CA LEU A 235 17.76 0.23 17.26
C LEU A 235 19.18 -0.25 17.05
N LYS A 236 19.71 -1.14 17.90
CA LYS A 236 21.07 -1.66 17.76
C LYS A 236 21.24 -2.46 16.47
N SER A 237 20.28 -3.33 16.14
CA SER A 237 20.26 -4.11 14.90
C SER A 237 20.16 -3.22 13.67
N ALA A 238 19.38 -2.12 13.74
CA ALA A 238 19.23 -1.18 12.62
C ALA A 238 20.54 -0.51 12.20
N PHE A 239 21.50 -0.35 13.12
CA PHE A 239 22.79 0.27 12.86
C PHE A 239 23.97 -0.72 12.89
N GLY A 240 23.68 -2.02 12.89
CA GLY A 240 24.70 -3.09 12.86
C GLY A 240 25.55 -3.17 14.12
N LEU A 241 25.09 -2.62 15.26
CA LEU A 241 25.88 -2.56 16.50
C LEU A 241 26.00 -3.91 17.22
N GLU A 242 25.19 -4.89 16.90
CA GLU A 242 25.20 -6.24 17.47
C GLU A 242 25.83 -7.31 16.56
N GLN A 243 26.10 -6.99 15.31
CA GLN A 243 26.68 -7.95 14.37
C GLN A 243 28.04 -7.45 13.86
N ALA A 244 29.04 -8.25 14.07
CA ALA A 244 30.45 -7.96 13.66
C ALA A 244 30.68 -7.95 12.13
N VAL A 245 29.63 -8.00 11.30
CA VAL A 245 29.73 -8.11 9.84
C VAL A 245 28.93 -6.98 9.18
N GLY A 246 29.62 -6.07 8.49
CA GLY A 246 29.04 -4.92 7.81
C GLY A 246 27.98 -5.23 6.73
N GLY A 247 27.79 -6.49 6.35
CA GLY A 247 26.71 -6.92 5.44
C GLY A 247 25.31 -6.85 6.04
N ALA A 248 25.19 -7.04 7.34
CA ALA A 248 23.88 -7.06 8.02
C ALA A 248 23.17 -5.70 8.02
N PHE A 249 23.90 -4.59 8.16
CA PHE A 249 23.35 -3.25 8.07
C PHE A 249 22.68 -2.97 6.72
N GLY A 250 23.38 -3.23 5.62
CA GLY A 250 22.85 -3.01 4.26
C GLY A 250 21.61 -3.87 3.97
N VAL A 251 21.60 -5.10 4.46
CA VAL A 251 20.46 -6.02 4.32
C VAL A 251 19.24 -5.51 5.11
N ALA A 252 19.44 -5.05 6.36
CA ALA A 252 18.38 -4.48 7.18
C ALA A 252 17.76 -3.24 6.52
N VAL A 253 18.59 -2.32 6.00
CA VAL A 253 18.12 -1.14 5.25
C VAL A 253 17.30 -1.58 4.02
N MET A 254 17.86 -2.46 3.18
CA MET A 254 17.22 -2.88 1.95
C MET A 254 15.90 -3.60 2.21
N GLN A 255 15.85 -4.54 3.15
CA GLN A 255 14.62 -5.26 3.49
C GLN A 255 13.59 -4.33 4.13
N GLY A 256 14.02 -3.44 5.03
CA GLY A 256 13.12 -2.46 5.63
C GLY A 256 12.49 -1.52 4.60
N VAL A 257 13.27 -0.98 3.67
CA VAL A 257 12.78 -0.12 2.59
C VAL A 257 11.86 -0.89 1.64
N LYS A 258 12.29 -2.07 1.17
CA LYS A 258 11.57 -2.89 0.20
C LYS A 258 10.22 -3.38 0.73
N ARG A 259 10.21 -3.97 1.94
CA ARG A 259 8.98 -4.46 2.56
C ARG A 259 8.11 -3.34 3.12
N GLY A 260 8.73 -2.24 3.57
CA GLY A 260 8.00 -1.01 3.93
C GLY A 260 7.25 -0.43 2.73
N LEU A 261 7.89 -0.30 1.56
CA LEU A 261 7.25 0.16 0.34
C LEU A 261 6.12 -0.76 -0.10
N PHE A 262 6.37 -2.08 -0.17
CA PHE A 262 5.36 -3.07 -0.52
C PHE A 262 4.11 -2.98 0.37
N SER A 263 4.28 -2.65 1.65
CA SER A 263 3.17 -2.48 2.58
C SER A 263 2.43 -1.15 2.38
N ASN A 264 3.15 -0.02 2.40
CA ASN A 264 2.53 1.31 2.46
C ASN A 264 2.30 1.98 1.10
N GLU A 265 2.83 1.42 0.02
CA GLU A 265 2.66 1.89 -1.37
C GLU A 265 3.10 3.35 -1.63
N ALA A 266 3.90 3.96 -0.76
CA ALA A 266 4.23 5.38 -0.85
C ALA A 266 5.24 5.68 -1.97
N GLY A 267 4.78 6.24 -3.07
CA GLY A 267 5.59 6.56 -4.25
C GLY A 267 5.52 5.51 -5.37
N GLU A 268 4.79 4.42 -5.17
CA GLU A 268 4.56 3.43 -6.23
C GLU A 268 3.56 3.92 -7.29
N GLY A 269 2.65 4.80 -6.90
CA GLY A 269 1.59 5.26 -7.78
C GLY A 269 0.35 4.36 -7.80
N SER A 270 0.23 3.38 -6.93
CA SER A 270 -0.91 2.48 -6.80
C SER A 270 -2.09 3.16 -6.09
N ALA A 271 -1.90 3.60 -4.86
CA ALA A 271 -2.89 4.28 -4.02
C ALA A 271 -3.55 5.52 -4.65
N PRO A 272 -2.87 6.32 -5.49
CA PRO A 272 -3.48 7.42 -6.24
C PRO A 272 -4.70 7.03 -7.08
N ASN A 273 -4.79 5.78 -7.56
CA ASN A 273 -5.97 5.30 -8.29
C ASN A 273 -7.22 5.26 -7.41
N ALA A 274 -7.08 4.84 -6.15
CA ALA A 274 -8.17 4.90 -5.17
C ALA A 274 -8.43 6.35 -4.72
N ALA A 275 -7.38 7.13 -4.47
CA ALA A 275 -7.54 8.53 -4.06
C ALA A 275 -8.38 9.35 -5.06
N ALA A 276 -8.23 9.07 -6.36
CA ALA A 276 -8.91 9.81 -7.42
C ALA A 276 -10.44 9.66 -7.43
N ILE A 277 -10.99 8.52 -6.94
CA ILE A 277 -12.44 8.26 -6.98
C ILE A 277 -13.25 9.13 -6.02
N ALA A 278 -12.59 9.76 -5.05
CA ALA A 278 -13.26 10.51 -4.01
C ALA A 278 -13.91 11.80 -4.50
N HIS A 279 -15.12 12.06 -4.01
CA HIS A 279 -15.69 13.38 -4.00
C HIS A 279 -15.17 14.17 -2.80
N THR A 280 -14.41 15.21 -3.05
CA THR A 280 -13.85 16.12 -2.04
C THR A 280 -13.95 17.55 -2.54
N SER A 281 -13.97 18.54 -1.65
CA SER A 281 -14.00 19.95 -2.05
C SER A 281 -12.63 20.49 -2.47
N HIS A 282 -11.52 19.78 -2.13
CA HIS A 282 -10.16 20.23 -2.46
C HIS A 282 -9.23 19.03 -2.65
N PRO A 283 -8.33 19.01 -3.68
CA PRO A 283 -7.41 17.89 -3.96
C PRO A 283 -6.54 17.47 -2.77
N VAL A 284 -6.09 18.44 -1.98
CA VAL A 284 -5.23 18.23 -0.79
C VAL A 284 -5.88 17.32 0.26
N LYS A 285 -7.20 17.26 0.33
CA LYS A 285 -7.89 16.39 1.31
C LYS A 285 -7.51 14.92 1.11
N GLN A 286 -7.46 14.45 -0.14
CA GLN A 286 -7.01 13.08 -0.41
C GLN A 286 -5.51 12.92 -0.21
N GLY A 287 -4.70 13.91 -0.52
CA GLY A 287 -3.28 13.89 -0.18
C GLY A 287 -3.03 13.67 1.32
N LEU A 288 -3.79 14.40 2.16
CA LEU A 288 -3.72 14.24 3.62
C LEU A 288 -4.14 12.84 4.08
N LEU A 289 -5.23 12.30 3.52
CA LEU A 289 -5.70 10.96 3.86
C LEU A 289 -4.71 9.88 3.43
N GLN A 290 -4.12 10.00 2.25
CA GLN A 290 -3.14 9.00 1.80
C GLN A 290 -1.84 9.04 2.62
N ALA A 291 -1.41 10.22 3.08
CA ALA A 291 -0.31 10.33 4.04
C ALA A 291 -0.67 9.65 5.39
N LEU A 292 -1.90 9.83 5.88
CA LEU A 292 -2.38 9.11 7.08
C LEU A 292 -2.43 7.59 6.85
N GLY A 293 -2.79 7.16 5.63
CA GLY A 293 -2.81 5.74 5.25
C GLY A 293 -1.45 5.08 5.41
N VAL A 294 -0.37 5.76 5.01
CA VAL A 294 1.01 5.28 5.21
C VAL A 294 1.33 5.10 6.70
N PHE A 295 0.93 6.04 7.56
CA PHE A 295 1.12 5.91 9.00
C PHE A 295 0.29 4.77 9.58
N THR A 296 -0.98 4.68 9.23
CA THR A 296 -1.88 3.62 9.70
C THR A 296 -1.35 2.25 9.32
N ASP A 297 -0.91 2.09 8.09
CA ASP A 297 -0.36 0.85 7.57
C ASP A 297 0.94 0.46 8.30
N THR A 298 1.96 1.29 8.22
CA THR A 298 3.31 0.89 8.63
C THR A 298 3.60 1.21 10.09
N ILE A 299 3.28 2.41 10.57
CA ILE A 299 3.58 2.79 11.98
C ILE A 299 2.64 2.06 12.93
N VAL A 300 1.39 1.77 12.53
CA VAL A 300 0.46 1.04 13.41
C VAL A 300 0.47 -0.44 13.08
N VAL A 301 -0.03 -0.86 11.91
CA VAL A 301 -0.31 -2.29 11.64
C VAL A 301 0.98 -3.12 11.50
N CYS A 302 1.99 -2.65 10.75
CA CYS A 302 3.27 -3.36 10.64
C CYS A 302 4.02 -3.42 11.98
N SER A 303 3.93 -2.36 12.82
CA SER A 303 4.52 -2.38 14.16
C SER A 303 3.85 -3.42 15.06
N CYS A 304 2.53 -3.61 14.95
CA CYS A 304 1.82 -4.67 15.66
C CYS A 304 2.43 -6.04 15.35
N THR A 305 2.64 -6.35 14.08
CA THR A 305 3.26 -7.61 13.65
C THR A 305 4.70 -7.72 14.14
N ALA A 306 5.49 -6.66 13.99
CA ALA A 306 6.88 -6.64 14.45
C ALA A 306 6.97 -6.91 15.96
N PHE A 307 6.10 -6.30 16.77
CA PHE A 307 6.09 -6.49 18.22
C PHE A 307 5.62 -7.90 18.61
N ILE A 308 4.59 -8.45 17.95
CA ILE A 308 4.17 -9.82 18.14
C ILE A 308 5.34 -10.79 17.88
N ILE A 309 6.08 -10.59 16.79
CA ILE A 309 7.19 -11.48 16.41
C ILE A 309 8.38 -11.31 17.37
N LEU A 310 8.82 -10.08 17.61
CA LEU A 310 10.04 -9.85 18.39
C LEU A 310 9.87 -10.15 19.88
N LEU A 311 8.71 -9.87 20.47
CA LEU A 311 8.40 -10.22 21.88
C LEU A 311 8.22 -11.73 22.09
N SER A 312 7.96 -12.51 21.03
CA SER A 312 7.88 -13.98 21.17
C SER A 312 9.25 -14.65 21.33
N GLY A 313 10.33 -13.96 20.95
CA GLY A 313 11.69 -14.53 20.99
C GLY A 313 11.98 -15.64 19.97
N ILE A 314 11.03 -15.97 19.06
CA ILE A 314 11.21 -17.07 18.09
C ILE A 314 11.52 -16.59 16.66
N TYR A 315 11.89 -15.32 16.49
CA TYR A 315 12.17 -14.72 15.17
C TYR A 315 13.36 -15.36 14.44
N ASP A 316 14.24 -16.07 15.14
CA ASP A 316 15.39 -16.83 14.63
C ASP A 316 15.12 -18.33 14.44
N SER A 317 13.87 -18.76 14.56
CA SER A 317 13.45 -20.17 14.50
C SER A 317 13.57 -20.82 13.11
N GLY A 318 14.07 -20.09 12.08
CA GLY A 318 14.14 -20.57 10.71
C GLY A 318 12.80 -20.55 9.95
N ARG A 319 11.73 -20.02 10.56
CA ARG A 319 10.43 -19.82 9.91
C ARG A 319 10.38 -18.46 9.25
N ASP A 320 9.66 -18.34 8.13
CA ASP A 320 9.49 -17.10 7.37
C ASP A 320 8.00 -16.81 7.10
N GLY A 321 7.73 -15.58 6.68
CA GLY A 321 6.42 -15.15 6.19
C GLY A 321 5.30 -15.31 7.22
N ILE A 322 4.12 -15.67 6.74
CA ILE A 322 2.91 -15.78 7.58
C ILE A 322 3.04 -16.85 8.66
N ILE A 323 3.83 -17.88 8.41
CA ILE A 323 4.06 -18.97 9.36
C ILE A 323 4.80 -18.46 10.60
N LEU A 324 5.81 -17.59 10.44
CA LEU A 324 6.49 -16.97 11.58
C LEU A 324 5.51 -16.13 12.41
N THR A 325 4.69 -15.29 11.77
CA THR A 325 3.69 -14.47 12.48
C THR A 325 2.69 -15.33 13.26
N LYS A 326 2.21 -16.42 12.64
CA LYS A 326 1.26 -17.35 13.25
C LYS A 326 1.86 -17.96 14.52
N TYR A 327 3.01 -18.61 14.42
CA TYR A 327 3.65 -19.26 15.57
C TYR A 327 4.07 -18.26 16.65
N SER A 328 4.43 -17.03 16.27
CA SER A 328 4.73 -15.97 17.24
C SER A 328 3.51 -15.60 18.08
N LEU A 329 2.33 -15.48 17.47
CA LEU A 329 1.12 -15.20 18.24
C LEU A 329 0.65 -16.41 19.03
N GLU A 330 0.81 -17.63 18.50
CA GLU A 330 0.56 -18.88 19.25
C GLU A 330 1.43 -18.97 20.51
N HIS A 331 2.69 -18.52 20.46
CA HIS A 331 3.56 -18.47 21.61
C HIS A 331 3.00 -17.61 22.74
N HIS A 332 2.37 -16.47 22.41
CA HIS A 332 1.82 -15.53 23.40
C HIS A 332 0.48 -15.96 24.01
N ILE A 333 -0.44 -16.46 23.18
CA ILE A 333 -1.85 -16.72 23.58
C ILE A 333 -2.36 -18.13 23.24
N GLY A 334 -1.44 -19.05 22.91
CA GLY A 334 -1.77 -20.45 22.59
C GLY A 334 -2.43 -20.62 21.22
N PRO A 335 -3.06 -21.77 20.95
CA PRO A 335 -3.63 -22.12 19.64
C PRO A 335 -4.66 -21.11 19.11
N ALA A 336 -5.34 -20.37 19.98
CA ALA A 336 -6.25 -19.30 19.57
C ALA A 336 -5.54 -18.20 18.78
N GLY A 337 -4.25 -17.95 19.04
CA GLY A 337 -3.43 -17.00 18.29
C GLY A 337 -3.25 -17.40 16.84
N GLY A 338 -2.99 -18.68 16.57
CA GLY A 338 -2.86 -19.18 15.22
C GLY A 338 -4.16 -19.07 14.42
N LEU A 339 -5.29 -19.42 15.03
CA LEU A 339 -6.61 -19.23 14.39
C LEU A 339 -6.91 -17.76 14.11
N PHE A 340 -6.55 -16.87 15.05
CA PHE A 340 -6.72 -15.43 14.84
C PHE A 340 -5.89 -14.93 13.66
N ILE A 341 -4.60 -15.31 13.54
CA ILE A 341 -3.75 -14.91 12.40
C ILE A 341 -4.32 -15.47 11.09
N THR A 342 -4.82 -16.69 11.09
CA THR A 342 -5.45 -17.30 9.91
C THR A 342 -6.70 -16.53 9.48
N ALA A 343 -7.53 -16.08 10.40
CA ALA A 343 -8.68 -15.23 10.12
C ALA A 343 -8.25 -13.82 9.69
N ALA A 344 -7.21 -13.26 10.33
CA ALA A 344 -6.68 -11.95 9.98
C ALA A 344 -6.10 -11.92 8.56
N ILE A 345 -5.26 -12.91 8.19
CA ILE A 345 -4.67 -12.96 6.84
C ILE A 345 -5.75 -13.20 5.79
N PHE A 346 -6.81 -13.96 6.11
CA PHE A 346 -7.94 -14.09 5.20
C PHE A 346 -8.56 -12.73 4.88
N LEU A 347 -8.88 -11.93 5.89
CA LEU A 347 -9.49 -10.62 5.68
C LEU A 347 -8.52 -9.65 4.98
N PHE A 348 -7.26 -9.63 5.40
CA PHE A 348 -6.22 -8.73 4.87
C PHE A 348 -5.91 -9.05 3.40
N ALA A 349 -5.48 -10.28 3.10
CA ALA A 349 -5.11 -10.67 1.75
C ALA A 349 -6.31 -10.63 0.79
N TYR A 350 -7.49 -11.08 1.25
CA TYR A 350 -8.67 -11.07 0.40
C TYR A 350 -9.15 -9.65 0.07
N SER A 351 -9.13 -8.74 1.05
CA SER A 351 -9.47 -7.33 0.79
C SER A 351 -8.45 -6.67 -0.15
N THR A 352 -7.16 -7.03 -0.03
CA THR A 352 -6.10 -6.55 -0.94
C THR A 352 -6.30 -7.07 -2.37
N ILE A 353 -6.66 -8.34 -2.55
CA ILE A 353 -7.00 -8.91 -3.87
C ILE A 353 -8.08 -8.06 -4.56
N ILE A 354 -9.13 -7.70 -3.83
CA ILE A 354 -10.24 -6.90 -4.36
C ILE A 354 -9.79 -5.47 -4.72
N ALA A 355 -8.99 -4.83 -3.88
CA ALA A 355 -8.49 -3.47 -4.14
C ALA A 355 -7.47 -3.41 -5.28
N ASN A 356 -6.57 -4.38 -5.34
CA ASN A 356 -5.57 -4.49 -6.41
C ASN A 356 -6.21 -4.71 -7.78
N TYR A 357 -7.27 -5.53 -7.85
CA TYR A 357 -8.06 -5.64 -9.06
C TYR A 357 -8.58 -4.27 -9.52
N PHE A 358 -9.09 -3.45 -8.61
CA PHE A 358 -9.59 -2.11 -8.96
C PHE A 358 -8.48 -1.22 -9.55
N TYR A 359 -7.25 -1.29 -9.03
CA TYR A 359 -6.11 -0.55 -9.61
C TYR A 359 -5.84 -0.99 -11.06
N GLY A 360 -5.83 -2.29 -11.31
CA GLY A 360 -5.70 -2.84 -12.66
C GLY A 360 -6.85 -2.41 -13.57
N GLU A 361 -8.11 -2.55 -13.13
CA GLU A 361 -9.29 -2.14 -13.93
C GLU A 361 -9.26 -0.66 -14.30
N THR A 362 -8.89 0.23 -13.37
CA THR A 362 -8.79 1.69 -13.63
C THR A 362 -7.80 1.98 -14.75
N ASN A 363 -6.70 1.24 -14.81
CA ASN A 363 -5.66 1.43 -15.81
C ASN A 363 -5.98 0.73 -17.15
N ILE A 364 -6.70 -0.39 -17.13
CA ILE A 364 -7.30 -0.96 -18.36
C ILE A 364 -8.30 0.04 -18.97
N ARG A 365 -9.13 0.70 -18.14
CA ARG A 365 -10.09 1.73 -18.60
C ARG A 365 -9.40 2.98 -19.15
N PHE A 366 -8.19 3.28 -18.69
CA PHE A 366 -7.35 4.33 -19.29
C PHE A 366 -6.92 3.97 -20.72
N ILE A 367 -6.56 2.71 -20.96
CA ILE A 367 -6.12 2.23 -22.28
C ILE A 367 -7.33 2.02 -23.22
N THR A 368 -8.41 1.39 -22.72
CA THR A 368 -9.59 1.06 -23.49
C THR A 368 -10.87 1.07 -22.66
N ARG A 369 -11.95 1.61 -23.22
CA ARG A 369 -13.27 1.60 -22.58
C ARG A 369 -14.14 0.40 -23.00
N LYS A 370 -13.63 -0.50 -23.85
CA LYS A 370 -14.42 -1.65 -24.33
C LYS A 370 -14.60 -2.66 -23.20
N MET A 371 -15.87 -2.96 -22.87
CA MET A 371 -16.23 -3.88 -21.79
C MET A 371 -15.66 -5.30 -21.96
N SER A 372 -15.45 -5.74 -23.21
CA SER A 372 -14.84 -7.06 -23.49
C SER A 372 -13.43 -7.20 -22.91
N TYR A 373 -12.60 -6.16 -23.00
CA TYR A 373 -11.24 -6.19 -22.42
C TYR A 373 -11.27 -6.12 -20.88
N ILE A 374 -12.24 -5.39 -20.32
CA ILE A 374 -12.45 -5.36 -18.87
C ILE A 374 -12.88 -6.74 -18.36
N ASN A 375 -13.80 -7.40 -19.05
CA ASN A 375 -14.23 -8.76 -18.68
C ASN A 375 -13.10 -9.78 -18.87
N LEU A 376 -12.28 -9.64 -19.92
CA LEU A 376 -11.09 -10.48 -20.09
C LEU A 376 -10.12 -10.28 -18.91
N PHE A 377 -9.89 -9.04 -18.46
CA PHE A 377 -9.04 -8.76 -17.31
C PHE A 377 -9.61 -9.37 -16.01
N ARG A 378 -10.93 -9.37 -15.82
CA ARG A 378 -11.58 -10.05 -14.68
C ARG A 378 -11.26 -11.55 -14.66
N ILE A 379 -11.32 -12.18 -15.82
CA ILE A 379 -10.98 -13.61 -15.95
C ILE A 379 -9.48 -13.82 -15.67
N ILE A 380 -8.61 -12.98 -16.22
CA ILE A 380 -7.16 -13.03 -15.98
C ILE A 380 -6.87 -12.89 -14.48
N THR A 381 -7.51 -11.93 -13.79
CA THR A 381 -7.40 -11.80 -12.34
C THR A 381 -7.79 -13.09 -11.62
N GLY A 382 -8.89 -13.73 -12.00
CA GLY A 382 -9.27 -15.03 -11.45
C GLY A 382 -8.19 -16.11 -11.65
N VAL A 383 -7.61 -16.18 -12.85
CA VAL A 383 -6.52 -17.10 -13.16
C VAL A 383 -5.27 -16.81 -12.31
N THR A 384 -4.90 -15.56 -12.13
CA THR A 384 -3.73 -15.18 -11.30
C THR A 384 -3.95 -15.47 -9.81
N VAL A 385 -5.16 -15.26 -9.30
CA VAL A 385 -5.53 -15.67 -7.94
C VAL A 385 -5.41 -17.19 -7.77
N MET A 386 -5.90 -17.97 -8.73
CA MET A 386 -5.75 -19.43 -8.71
C MET A 386 -4.27 -19.86 -8.79
N ALA A 387 -3.47 -19.18 -9.63
CA ALA A 387 -2.05 -19.46 -9.78
C ALA A 387 -1.28 -19.29 -8.48
N GLY A 388 -1.69 -18.36 -7.59
CA GLY A 388 -1.09 -18.17 -6.28
C GLY A 388 -1.10 -19.42 -5.40
N ALA A 389 -2.11 -20.30 -5.53
CA ALA A 389 -2.16 -21.58 -4.83
C ALA A 389 -1.15 -22.63 -5.34
N LEU A 390 -0.46 -22.36 -6.46
CA LEU A 390 0.40 -23.31 -7.17
C LEU A 390 1.88 -22.90 -7.24
N VAL A 391 2.19 -21.64 -6.93
CA VAL A 391 3.52 -21.02 -7.06
C VAL A 391 4.20 -20.94 -5.69
N SER A 392 5.52 -21.07 -5.65
CA SER A 392 6.27 -20.89 -4.39
C SER A 392 6.30 -19.42 -3.96
N LEU A 393 6.35 -19.17 -2.64
CA LEU A 393 6.41 -17.82 -2.05
C LEU A 393 7.59 -17.00 -2.60
N GLN A 394 8.75 -17.63 -2.75
CA GLN A 394 9.97 -16.97 -3.24
C GLN A 394 9.83 -16.50 -4.69
N GLU A 395 9.23 -17.33 -5.55
CA GLU A 395 8.97 -16.97 -6.96
C GLU A 395 7.98 -15.81 -7.06
N ALA A 396 6.89 -15.88 -6.27
CA ALA A 396 5.88 -14.84 -6.22
C ALA A 396 6.49 -13.48 -5.83
N TRP A 397 7.31 -13.45 -4.78
CA TRP A 397 8.00 -12.22 -4.34
C TRP A 397 8.96 -11.65 -5.37
N SER A 398 9.76 -12.50 -6.04
CA SER A 398 10.75 -12.01 -7.02
C SER A 398 10.09 -11.32 -8.23
N ILE A 399 8.94 -11.84 -8.68
CA ILE A 399 8.19 -11.25 -9.80
C ILE A 399 7.58 -9.90 -9.39
N VAL A 400 6.95 -9.84 -8.21
CA VAL A 400 6.35 -8.61 -7.70
C VAL A 400 7.40 -7.54 -7.48
N ASP A 401 8.51 -7.88 -6.85
CA ASP A 401 9.58 -6.93 -6.54
C ASP A 401 10.13 -6.26 -7.82
N LEU A 402 10.36 -7.02 -8.90
CA LEU A 402 10.85 -6.45 -10.16
C LEU A 402 9.82 -5.52 -10.80
N ALA A 403 8.57 -5.97 -10.91
CA ALA A 403 7.50 -5.19 -11.52
C ALA A 403 7.22 -3.91 -10.74
N MET A 404 7.18 -3.98 -9.40
CA MET A 404 7.00 -2.87 -8.48
C MET A 404 8.15 -1.86 -8.59
N GLY A 405 9.40 -2.33 -8.63
CA GLY A 405 10.57 -1.44 -8.74
C GLY A 405 10.55 -0.59 -10.00
N VAL A 406 10.26 -1.20 -11.17
CA VAL A 406 10.16 -0.48 -12.45
C VAL A 406 9.00 0.52 -12.43
N MET A 407 7.83 0.11 -11.93
CA MET A 407 6.64 0.97 -11.83
C MET A 407 6.92 2.18 -10.94
N THR A 408 7.55 1.98 -9.79
CA THR A 408 7.94 3.03 -8.84
C THR A 408 8.83 4.08 -9.48
N ILE A 409 9.85 3.69 -10.25
CA ILE A 409 10.74 4.64 -10.94
C ILE A 409 9.95 5.55 -11.89
N VAL A 410 9.07 4.98 -12.71
CA VAL A 410 8.26 5.75 -13.66
C VAL A 410 7.37 6.76 -12.92
N ASN A 411 6.76 6.34 -11.81
CA ASN A 411 5.92 7.22 -10.99
C ASN A 411 6.72 8.35 -10.33
N LEU A 412 7.84 8.04 -9.65
CA LEU A 412 8.65 9.02 -8.96
C LEU A 412 9.18 10.10 -9.90
N VAL A 413 9.63 9.72 -11.11
CA VAL A 413 10.05 10.67 -12.15
C VAL A 413 8.91 11.61 -12.55
N ALA A 414 7.69 11.11 -12.64
CA ALA A 414 6.52 11.93 -12.98
C ALA A 414 6.15 12.89 -11.86
N ILE A 415 6.06 12.41 -10.61
CA ILE A 415 5.63 13.26 -9.50
C ILE A 415 6.67 14.31 -9.11
N ILE A 416 7.96 14.08 -9.31
CA ILE A 416 8.99 15.11 -9.14
C ILE A 416 8.70 16.28 -10.09
N GLN A 417 8.44 16.03 -11.38
CA GLN A 417 8.16 17.06 -12.38
C GLN A 417 6.85 17.79 -12.10
N LEU A 418 5.82 17.10 -11.58
CA LEU A 418 4.50 17.67 -11.28
C LEU A 418 4.40 18.29 -9.88
N SER A 419 5.36 18.05 -9.00
CA SER A 419 5.31 18.45 -7.59
C SER A 419 5.04 19.96 -7.36
N PRO A 420 5.50 20.92 -8.19
CA PRO A 420 5.18 22.33 -8.00
C PRO A 420 3.67 22.59 -7.92
N LYS A 421 2.85 21.81 -8.65
CA LYS A 421 1.39 21.91 -8.64
C LYS A 421 0.80 21.46 -7.31
N ALA A 422 1.32 20.36 -6.76
CA ALA A 422 0.92 19.90 -5.42
C ALA A 422 1.34 20.91 -4.33
N PHE A 423 2.51 21.55 -4.47
CA PHE A 423 2.96 22.59 -3.54
C PHE A 423 2.07 23.84 -3.59
N PHE A 424 1.62 24.24 -4.79
CA PHE A 424 0.66 25.32 -4.95
C PHE A 424 -0.67 24.99 -4.27
N LEU A 425 -1.22 23.80 -4.52
CA LEU A 425 -2.47 23.34 -3.91
C LEU A 425 -2.41 23.31 -2.39
N LEU A 426 -1.29 22.85 -1.81
CA LEU A 426 -1.12 22.87 -0.36
C LEU A 426 -1.10 24.29 0.20
N ARG A 427 -0.42 25.24 -0.47
CA ARG A 427 -0.41 26.65 -0.05
C ARG A 427 -1.82 27.25 -0.12
N ASN A 428 -2.56 26.98 -1.19
CA ASN A 428 -3.95 27.43 -1.35
C ASN A 428 -4.83 26.87 -0.22
N TYR A 429 -4.75 25.57 0.04
CA TYR A 429 -5.47 24.90 1.12
C TYR A 429 -5.20 25.53 2.49
N ILE A 430 -3.93 25.76 2.82
CA ILE A 430 -3.53 26.37 4.11
C ILE A 430 -4.01 27.81 4.20
N ALA A 431 -3.97 28.60 3.13
CA ALA A 431 -4.45 29.98 3.11
C ALA A 431 -5.94 30.04 3.47
N GLN A 432 -6.78 29.26 2.80
CA GLN A 432 -8.22 29.20 3.07
C GLN A 432 -8.53 28.72 4.50
N LYS A 433 -7.75 27.76 5.00
CA LYS A 433 -7.88 27.29 6.39
C LYS A 433 -7.58 28.40 7.43
N LYS A 434 -6.57 29.22 7.18
CA LYS A 434 -6.24 30.35 8.06
C LYS A 434 -7.34 31.41 8.13
N GLU A 435 -8.12 31.53 7.06
CA GLU A 435 -9.30 32.38 6.98
C GLU A 435 -10.55 31.76 7.62
N GLY A 436 -10.43 30.58 8.24
CA GLY A 436 -11.54 29.88 8.89
C GLY A 436 -12.51 29.20 7.94
N ARG A 437 -12.22 29.17 6.62
CA ARG A 437 -13.07 28.55 5.60
C ARG A 437 -12.80 27.05 5.47
N ASN A 438 -13.81 26.29 5.03
CA ASN A 438 -13.58 24.94 4.52
C ASN A 438 -12.94 25.06 3.15
N PRO A 439 -11.72 24.52 2.91
CA PRO A 439 -11.05 24.73 1.65
C PRO A 439 -11.78 24.11 0.46
N GLU A 440 -11.94 24.92 -0.58
CA GLU A 440 -12.53 24.55 -1.87
C GLU A 440 -11.53 24.86 -3.00
N PHE A 441 -11.58 24.08 -4.06
CA PHE A 441 -10.72 24.27 -5.21
C PHE A 441 -11.55 24.36 -6.49
N HIS A 442 -11.27 25.36 -7.29
CA HIS A 442 -11.83 25.56 -8.62
C HIS A 442 -10.70 25.63 -9.64
N ARG A 443 -10.88 25.05 -10.83
CA ARG A 443 -9.86 25.03 -11.90
C ARG A 443 -9.36 26.42 -12.30
N SER A 444 -10.21 27.44 -12.20
CA SER A 444 -9.85 28.84 -12.44
C SER A 444 -8.73 29.38 -11.50
N MET A 445 -8.46 28.72 -10.38
CA MET A 445 -7.34 29.05 -9.49
C MET A 445 -5.96 28.66 -10.07
N MET A 446 -5.95 27.88 -11.15
CA MET A 446 -4.74 27.47 -11.88
C MET A 446 -4.91 27.72 -13.40
N PRO A 447 -4.95 29.00 -13.87
CA PRO A 447 -5.25 29.32 -15.26
C PRO A 447 -4.30 28.67 -16.27
N GLU A 448 -3.04 28.46 -15.88
CA GLU A 448 -2.00 27.86 -16.73
C GLU A 448 -2.33 26.42 -17.17
N ILE A 449 -3.09 25.71 -16.36
CA ILE A 449 -3.46 24.30 -16.62
C ILE A 449 -4.98 24.07 -16.56
N GLU A 450 -5.78 25.13 -16.63
CA GLU A 450 -7.23 25.03 -16.53
C GLU A 450 -7.84 24.05 -17.53
N LYS A 451 -7.31 24.03 -18.75
CA LYS A 451 -7.76 23.14 -19.84
C LYS A 451 -7.46 21.66 -19.57
N ASP A 452 -6.47 21.38 -18.73
CA ASP A 452 -6.05 20.01 -18.36
C ASP A 452 -6.84 19.47 -17.18
N ILE A 453 -7.62 20.33 -16.48
CA ILE A 453 -8.41 20.00 -15.28
C ILE A 453 -9.88 19.88 -15.66
N GLU A 454 -10.48 18.70 -15.47
CA GLU A 454 -11.85 18.42 -15.90
C GLU A 454 -12.90 18.57 -14.78
N CYS A 455 -12.59 18.07 -13.57
CA CYS A 455 -13.60 17.80 -12.55
C CYS A 455 -13.75 18.88 -11.46
N TRP A 456 -13.12 20.04 -11.60
CA TRP A 456 -13.08 21.10 -10.60
C TRP A 456 -13.68 22.38 -11.17
N GLU A 457 -15.01 22.43 -11.22
CA GLU A 457 -15.79 23.56 -11.73
C GLU A 457 -15.85 24.68 -10.72
#